data_2bfdcde19fb4f8f22eb51670de7aa602
#
_entry.id   2bfdcde19fb4f8f22eb51670de7aa602
#
_cell.length_a   1.000
_cell.length_b   1.000
_cell.length_c   1.000
_cell.angle_alpha   90.00
_cell.angle_beta   90.00
_cell.angle_gamma   90.00
#
_symmetry.space_group_name_H-M   'P 1'
#
loop_
_entity.id
_entity.type
_entity.pdbx_description
1 polymer ?
#
loop_
_entity_poly.entity_id
_entity_poly.type
_entity_poly.pdbx_seq_one_letter_code
_entity_poly.pdbx_strand_id
1 'polypeptide(L)'
;VQLDRWRGGSYFYKLIGCLASWRQGSWLLQWSESIGALLISLVLVLAPFVSTELIGLLLFAITGYWLLLTIANNDRFGITPIHVLLFFYWCISTIAVAFSPVKSAALDGWIKLTLYLIFFALSARLFRSFRLTNWIIAIFLLVALVVSCYGIRQEIFGAPQLATWNDPNSAMAKDARVYSYLGNPNLLSGYLLPAIAFSLAAVFIWQGWMQKSLAVTMLVANSACLYFTDSRGGWISMVALIVVFSLLLRFWWGEYLPQWARTWLLPIVFGCLAIALLGAIIALEPLRLRVLSIFVGREDSSNNYRQHVWDSVHRMIKDRPLLGIGPGNDAFNKVYPRYMDSRYSALSAYSIWLETIVETGLIGFSLFVWSIFVTINQGITRVMNWRSSGNLKGFWLMAAIAAMAGLMVQGCFDTVWYRPQVNTLWWLMVGLIASQYNFRGEQVTEDSSE
;
A
#
# COMPACT_ATOMS: atom_id res chain seq x y z
N VAL A 1 17.73 20.68 27.21
CA VAL A 1 18.99 20.54 28.02
C VAL A 1 19.19 19.11 28.55
N GLN A 2 18.17 18.40 29.08
CA GLN A 2 18.36 17.01 29.56
C GLN A 2 18.45 16.00 28.41
N LEU A 3 17.64 16.15 27.36
CA LEU A 3 17.67 15.30 26.15
C LEU A 3 18.98 15.43 25.37
N ASP A 4 19.63 16.59 25.39
CA ASP A 4 20.88 16.81 24.68
C ASP A 4 22.10 16.15 25.41
N ARG A 5 22.04 16.03 26.73
CA ARG A 5 23.04 15.25 27.49
C ARG A 5 22.93 13.75 27.24
N TRP A 6 21.67 13.23 27.13
CA TRP A 6 21.41 11.81 26.78
C TRP A 6 21.88 11.48 25.36
N ARG A 7 21.67 12.40 24.42
CA ARG A 7 22.12 12.26 23.03
C ARG A 7 23.65 12.18 22.91
N GLY A 8 24.40 12.98 23.67
CA GLY A 8 25.85 12.98 23.66
C GLY A 8 26.50 11.72 24.26
N GLY A 9 25.77 10.98 25.12
CA GLY A 9 26.24 9.73 25.76
C GLY A 9 25.92 8.45 24.97
N SER A 10 25.02 8.50 23.99
CA SER A 10 24.57 7.31 23.26
C SER A 10 25.59 6.85 22.21
N TYR A 11 26.06 5.60 22.29
CA TYR A 11 26.90 4.97 21.28
C TYR A 11 26.28 4.94 19.90
N PHE A 12 24.95 4.67 19.80
CA PHE A 12 24.22 4.72 18.54
C PHE A 12 24.23 6.11 17.91
N TYR A 13 24.15 7.15 18.74
CA TYR A 13 24.21 8.53 18.24
C TYR A 13 25.57 8.92 17.69
N LYS A 14 26.65 8.31 18.21
CA LYS A 14 28.05 8.49 17.71
C LYS A 14 28.30 7.76 16.40
N LEU A 15 27.54 6.67 16.11
CA LEU A 15 27.63 5.95 14.85
C LEU A 15 26.99 6.73 13.69
N ILE A 16 25.94 7.52 13.97
CA ILE A 16 25.31 8.37 12.95
C ILE A 16 26.31 9.46 12.57
N GLY A 17 26.70 9.48 11.30
CA GLY A 17 27.66 10.46 10.75
C GLY A 17 29.12 10.16 11.01
N CYS A 18 29.47 8.99 11.55
CA CYS A 18 30.90 8.65 11.77
C CYS A 18 31.71 8.57 10.46
N LEU A 19 31.05 8.35 9.32
CA LEU A 19 31.62 8.36 7.98
C LEU A 19 31.34 9.65 7.19
N ALA A 20 30.90 10.73 7.85
CA ALA A 20 30.57 11.99 7.18
C ALA A 20 31.74 12.61 6.43
N SER A 21 32.96 12.47 6.94
CA SER A 21 34.19 12.88 6.24
C SER A 21 34.44 12.10 4.95
N TRP A 22 34.08 10.81 4.94
CA TRP A 22 34.20 9.98 3.74
C TRP A 22 33.18 10.38 2.66
N ARG A 23 32.02 10.88 3.07
CA ARG A 23 30.97 11.37 2.13
C ARG A 23 31.48 12.50 1.24
N GLN A 24 32.31 13.43 1.80
CA GLN A 24 32.83 14.57 1.03
C GLN A 24 33.82 14.14 -0.04
N GLY A 25 34.59 13.06 0.18
CA GLY A 25 35.56 12.50 -0.78
C GLY A 25 35.00 11.41 -1.71
N SER A 26 33.80 10.89 -1.45
CA SER A 26 33.25 9.75 -2.20
C SER A 26 32.29 10.21 -3.28
N TRP A 27 32.64 9.97 -4.55
CA TRP A 27 31.73 10.19 -5.70
C TRP A 27 30.40 9.42 -5.55
N LEU A 28 30.44 8.20 -5.05
CA LEU A 28 29.24 7.37 -4.85
C LEU A 28 28.28 7.98 -3.83
N LEU A 29 28.76 8.59 -2.77
CA LEU A 29 27.93 9.22 -1.75
C LEU A 29 27.43 10.61 -2.14
N GLN A 30 28.04 11.28 -3.14
CA GLN A 30 27.49 12.50 -3.74
C GLN A 30 26.20 12.21 -4.50
N TRP A 31 26.05 11.03 -5.12
CA TRP A 31 24.85 10.57 -5.83
C TRP A 31 23.91 9.76 -4.94
N SER A 32 24.09 9.82 -3.63
CA SER A 32 23.39 8.94 -2.68
C SER A 32 21.86 8.93 -2.82
N GLU A 33 21.21 10.07 -3.01
CA GLU A 33 19.77 10.12 -3.16
C GLU A 33 19.31 9.52 -4.49
N SER A 34 20.04 9.77 -5.58
CA SER A 34 19.75 9.20 -6.89
C SER A 34 19.93 7.68 -6.91
N ILE A 35 20.96 7.16 -6.25
CA ILE A 35 21.18 5.70 -6.11
C ILE A 35 20.06 5.07 -5.28
N GLY A 36 19.66 5.70 -4.17
CA GLY A 36 18.52 5.25 -3.37
C GLY A 36 17.22 5.21 -4.17
N ALA A 37 16.97 6.25 -4.97
CA ALA A 37 15.81 6.31 -5.84
C ALA A 37 15.86 5.24 -6.95
N LEU A 38 17.04 4.96 -7.51
CA LEU A 38 17.24 3.86 -8.46
C LEU A 38 16.94 2.50 -7.82
N LEU A 39 17.41 2.24 -6.61
CA LEU A 39 17.14 0.99 -5.89
C LEU A 39 15.64 0.80 -5.61
N ILE A 40 14.94 1.83 -5.13
CA ILE A 40 13.48 1.78 -4.95
C ILE A 40 12.79 1.52 -6.29
N SER A 41 13.19 2.24 -7.35
CA SER A 41 12.60 2.06 -8.67
C SER A 41 12.85 0.66 -9.22
N LEU A 42 14.01 0.07 -8.98
CA LEU A 42 14.33 -1.30 -9.38
C LEU A 42 13.39 -2.31 -8.72
N VAL A 43 13.10 -2.13 -7.43
CA VAL A 43 12.09 -2.96 -6.73
C VAL A 43 10.72 -2.80 -7.40
N LEU A 44 10.27 -1.58 -7.68
CA LEU A 44 8.97 -1.32 -8.28
C LEU A 44 8.86 -1.87 -9.72
N VAL A 45 9.95 -1.78 -10.49
CA VAL A 45 10.02 -2.31 -11.87
C VAL A 45 9.96 -3.83 -11.86
N LEU A 46 10.70 -4.48 -10.98
CA LEU A 46 10.84 -5.94 -10.99
C LEU A 46 9.71 -6.65 -10.25
N ALA A 47 9.12 -6.01 -9.24
CA ALA A 47 8.12 -6.64 -8.37
C ALA A 47 7.00 -7.42 -9.09
N PRO A 48 6.39 -6.95 -10.19
CA PRO A 48 5.35 -7.72 -10.89
C PRO A 48 5.86 -8.95 -11.64
N PHE A 49 7.15 -9.00 -11.98
CA PHE A 49 7.70 -9.95 -12.96
C PHE A 49 8.59 -11.04 -12.37
N VAL A 50 9.05 -10.86 -11.12
CA VAL A 50 10.03 -11.74 -10.50
C VAL A 50 9.47 -12.47 -9.28
N SER A 51 10.20 -13.48 -8.83
CA SER A 51 9.83 -14.24 -7.64
C SER A 51 9.96 -13.41 -6.35
N THR A 52 9.25 -13.85 -5.31
CA THR A 52 9.27 -13.19 -3.99
C THR A 52 10.66 -13.19 -3.34
N GLU A 53 11.47 -14.20 -3.63
CA GLU A 53 12.84 -14.35 -3.13
C GLU A 53 13.76 -13.26 -3.70
N LEU A 54 13.64 -12.96 -5.00
CA LEU A 54 14.43 -11.91 -5.64
C LEU A 54 14.05 -10.52 -5.12
N ILE A 55 12.75 -10.28 -4.88
CA ILE A 55 12.33 -9.03 -4.24
C ILE A 55 12.92 -8.94 -2.82
N GLY A 56 12.92 -10.04 -2.08
CA GLY A 56 13.55 -10.11 -0.75
C GLY A 56 15.04 -9.74 -0.80
N LEU A 57 15.78 -10.22 -1.78
CA LEU A 57 17.19 -9.88 -1.98
C LEU A 57 17.39 -8.38 -2.30
N LEU A 58 16.52 -7.80 -3.13
CA LEU A 58 16.56 -6.37 -3.43
C LEU A 58 16.25 -5.52 -2.19
N LEU A 59 15.29 -5.92 -1.37
CA LEU A 59 14.98 -5.26 -0.10
C LEU A 59 16.16 -5.37 0.89
N PHE A 60 16.88 -6.49 0.88
CA PHE A 60 18.09 -6.65 1.67
C PHE A 60 19.20 -5.69 1.20
N ALA A 61 19.38 -5.54 -0.12
CA ALA A 61 20.32 -4.55 -0.68
C ALA A 61 19.92 -3.10 -0.28
N ILE A 62 18.64 -2.78 -0.31
CA ILE A 62 18.10 -1.50 0.19
C ILE A 62 18.44 -1.31 1.67
N THR A 63 18.35 -2.37 2.47
CA THR A 63 18.67 -2.31 3.90
C THR A 63 20.14 -1.96 4.11
N GLY A 64 21.05 -2.64 3.43
CA GLY A 64 22.48 -2.33 3.47
C GLY A 64 22.77 -0.88 3.02
N TYR A 65 22.10 -0.44 1.97
CA TYR A 65 22.24 0.92 1.46
C TYR A 65 21.71 1.98 2.46
N TRP A 66 20.53 1.75 3.05
CA TRP A 66 19.97 2.65 4.06
C TRP A 66 20.85 2.77 5.29
N LEU A 67 21.43 1.65 5.75
CA LEU A 67 22.40 1.65 6.85
C LEU A 67 23.66 2.49 6.49
N LEU A 68 24.22 2.28 5.30
CA LEU A 68 25.35 3.08 4.81
C LEU A 68 25.03 4.57 4.80
N LEU A 69 23.87 4.96 4.28
CA LEU A 69 23.43 6.35 4.26
C LEU A 69 23.27 6.94 5.65
N THR A 70 22.76 6.17 6.60
CA THR A 70 22.53 6.61 7.98
C THR A 70 23.85 6.84 8.72
N ILE A 71 24.85 5.98 8.46
CA ILE A 71 26.18 6.10 9.06
C ILE A 71 27.00 7.22 8.39
N ALA A 72 26.79 7.45 7.09
CA ALA A 72 27.55 8.45 6.32
C ALA A 72 26.97 9.86 6.36
N ASN A 73 25.76 10.07 6.90
CA ASN A 73 25.10 11.36 6.88
C ASN A 73 25.03 11.99 8.28
N ASN A 74 25.48 13.25 8.36
CA ASN A 74 25.36 14.08 9.57
C ASN A 74 23.96 14.75 9.69
N ASP A 75 23.17 14.80 8.58
CA ASP A 75 21.88 15.43 8.62
C ASP A 75 20.94 14.59 9.49
N ARG A 76 20.48 15.19 10.55
CA ARG A 76 19.56 14.57 11.51
C ARG A 76 18.19 14.44 10.86
N PHE A 77 17.91 13.27 10.26
CA PHE A 77 16.59 13.01 9.74
C PHE A 77 15.59 13.11 10.88
N GLY A 78 14.62 13.99 10.71
CA GLY A 78 13.54 14.15 11.67
C GLY A 78 12.76 12.85 11.81
N ILE A 79 12.76 12.27 13.01
CA ILE A 79 11.91 11.13 13.38
C ILE A 79 10.50 11.67 13.54
N THR A 80 9.58 11.21 12.70
CA THR A 80 8.16 11.58 12.76
C THR A 80 7.42 10.68 13.75
N PRO A 81 6.22 11.07 14.23
CA PRO A 81 5.37 10.18 15.05
C PRO A 81 5.09 8.83 14.37
N ILE A 82 5.02 8.80 13.02
CA ILE A 82 4.86 7.57 12.25
C ILE A 82 6.04 6.62 12.48
N HIS A 83 7.28 7.11 12.39
CA HIS A 83 8.48 6.31 12.66
C HIS A 83 8.46 5.72 14.07
N VAL A 84 8.04 6.49 15.06
CA VAL A 84 7.96 6.04 16.46
C VAL A 84 6.93 4.92 16.63
N LEU A 85 5.73 5.08 16.06
CA LEU A 85 4.69 4.05 16.13
C LEU A 85 5.10 2.77 15.40
N LEU A 86 5.72 2.87 14.24
CA LEU A 86 6.23 1.72 13.49
C LEU A 86 7.37 1.03 14.24
N PHE A 87 8.22 1.76 14.94
CA PHE A 87 9.24 1.19 15.82
C PHE A 87 8.60 0.40 16.98
N PHE A 88 7.56 0.93 17.64
CA PHE A 88 6.84 0.19 18.67
C PHE A 88 6.14 -1.04 18.11
N TYR A 89 5.54 -0.96 16.93
CA TYR A 89 4.96 -2.10 16.24
C TYR A 89 6.01 -3.20 15.96
N TRP A 90 7.20 -2.80 15.52
CA TRP A 90 8.34 -3.70 15.33
C TRP A 90 8.80 -4.33 16.65
N CYS A 91 8.88 -3.58 17.75
CA CYS A 91 9.21 -4.10 19.06
C CYS A 91 8.20 -5.16 19.54
N ILE A 92 6.90 -4.88 19.42
CA ILE A 92 5.85 -5.85 19.77
C ILE A 92 5.92 -7.09 18.88
N SER A 93 6.17 -6.92 17.57
CA SER A 93 6.37 -8.05 16.66
C SER A 93 7.60 -8.90 17.06
N THR A 94 8.67 -8.27 17.55
CA THR A 94 9.85 -8.97 18.08
C THR A 94 9.51 -9.79 19.34
N ILE A 95 8.71 -9.22 20.25
CA ILE A 95 8.22 -9.93 21.44
C ILE A 95 7.31 -11.10 21.00
N ALA A 96 6.43 -10.89 20.02
CA ALA A 96 5.55 -11.92 19.49
C ALA A 96 6.35 -13.12 18.92
N VAL A 97 7.48 -12.89 18.23
CA VAL A 97 8.40 -13.95 17.79
C VAL A 97 8.97 -14.74 18.98
N ALA A 98 9.41 -14.04 20.02
CA ALA A 98 10.00 -14.70 21.22
C ALA A 98 9.00 -15.66 21.89
N PHE A 99 7.71 -15.30 21.92
CA PHE A 99 6.62 -16.10 22.51
C PHE A 99 5.85 -16.97 21.49
N SER A 100 6.27 -16.98 20.22
CA SER A 100 5.62 -17.76 19.17
C SER A 100 5.72 -19.28 19.43
N PRO A 101 4.65 -20.05 19.15
CA PRO A 101 4.69 -21.51 19.16
C PRO A 101 5.50 -22.08 17.99
N VAL A 102 5.81 -21.26 16.97
CA VAL A 102 6.50 -21.64 15.72
C VAL A 102 7.62 -20.63 15.41
N LYS A 103 8.55 -20.47 16.35
CA LYS A 103 9.58 -19.40 16.35
C LYS A 103 10.32 -19.23 15.03
N SER A 104 10.74 -20.32 14.38
CA SER A 104 11.46 -20.24 13.10
C SER A 104 10.63 -19.55 12.01
N ALA A 105 9.37 -19.98 11.84
CA ALA A 105 8.49 -19.38 10.84
C ALA A 105 8.12 -17.92 11.18
N ALA A 106 7.93 -17.60 12.46
CA ALA A 106 7.69 -16.25 12.92
C ALA A 106 8.91 -15.34 12.71
N LEU A 107 10.13 -15.88 12.83
CA LEU A 107 11.36 -15.15 12.54
C LEU A 107 11.47 -14.76 11.07
N ASP A 108 11.09 -15.66 10.16
CA ASP A 108 11.07 -15.37 8.72
C ASP A 108 10.11 -14.22 8.39
N GLY A 109 8.93 -14.21 9.01
CA GLY A 109 7.97 -13.12 8.90
C GLY A 109 8.48 -11.80 9.48
N TRP A 110 9.17 -11.86 10.63
CA TRP A 110 9.77 -10.69 11.26
C TRP A 110 10.91 -10.09 10.43
N ILE A 111 11.73 -10.92 9.79
CA ILE A 111 12.76 -10.47 8.85
C ILE A 111 12.10 -9.71 7.68
N LYS A 112 11.05 -10.29 7.07
CA LYS A 112 10.29 -9.64 5.99
C LYS A 112 9.72 -8.29 6.46
N LEU A 113 9.09 -8.22 7.63
CA LEU A 113 8.58 -6.98 8.22
C LEU A 113 9.70 -5.94 8.39
N THR A 114 10.86 -6.35 8.92
CA THR A 114 12.02 -5.46 9.13
C THR A 114 12.49 -4.87 7.80
N LEU A 115 12.60 -5.67 6.74
CA LEU A 115 12.98 -5.22 5.40
C LEU A 115 11.99 -4.17 4.86
N TYR A 116 10.69 -4.37 5.04
CA TYR A 116 9.67 -3.40 4.62
C TYR A 116 9.72 -2.10 5.41
N LEU A 117 9.97 -2.15 6.73
CA LEU A 117 10.09 -0.94 7.55
C LEU A 117 11.35 -0.13 7.20
N ILE A 118 12.43 -0.79 6.79
CA ILE A 118 13.62 -0.09 6.29
C ILE A 118 13.38 0.47 4.88
N PHE A 119 12.66 -0.25 4.02
CA PHE A 119 12.20 0.28 2.73
C PHE A 119 11.35 1.55 2.93
N PHE A 120 10.42 1.55 3.89
CA PHE A 120 9.68 2.74 4.31
C PHE A 120 10.63 3.87 4.73
N ALA A 121 11.62 3.61 5.59
CA ALA A 121 12.54 4.63 6.09
C ALA A 121 13.38 5.26 4.97
N LEU A 122 13.85 4.47 4.00
CA LEU A 122 14.52 5.00 2.80
C LEU A 122 13.55 5.81 1.93
N SER A 123 12.34 5.33 1.70
CA SER A 123 11.31 6.03 0.92
C SER A 123 10.96 7.38 1.55
N ALA A 124 10.75 7.43 2.88
CA ALA A 124 10.48 8.65 3.63
C ALA A 124 11.61 9.69 3.52
N ARG A 125 12.85 9.23 3.38
CA ARG A 125 13.99 10.11 3.13
C ARG A 125 13.97 10.69 1.73
N LEU A 126 13.80 9.87 0.69
CA LEU A 126 13.90 10.28 -0.71
C LEU A 126 12.75 11.15 -1.17
N PHE A 127 11.54 10.92 -0.64
CA PHE A 127 10.35 11.70 -0.98
C PHE A 127 10.34 13.14 -0.45
N ARG A 128 11.35 13.57 0.28
CA ARG A 128 11.58 14.98 0.59
C ARG A 128 11.91 15.78 -0.69
N SER A 129 12.57 15.14 -1.65
CA SER A 129 12.80 15.71 -2.98
C SER A 129 11.60 15.49 -3.89
N PHE A 130 10.97 16.57 -4.34
CA PHE A 130 9.85 16.49 -5.29
C PHE A 130 10.24 15.87 -6.63
N ARG A 131 11.47 16.14 -7.09
CA ARG A 131 12.02 15.55 -8.32
C ARG A 131 12.09 14.03 -8.22
N LEU A 132 12.61 13.50 -7.11
CA LEU A 132 12.71 12.05 -6.90
C LEU A 132 11.33 11.42 -6.70
N THR A 133 10.42 12.11 -6.02
CA THR A 133 9.03 11.68 -5.88
C THR A 133 8.36 11.50 -7.26
N ASN A 134 8.42 12.52 -8.11
CA ASN A 134 7.89 12.44 -9.46
C ASN A 134 8.52 11.32 -10.29
N TRP A 135 9.83 11.14 -10.17
CA TRP A 135 10.55 10.11 -10.91
C TRP A 135 10.15 8.70 -10.48
N ILE A 136 10.12 8.41 -9.17
CA ILE A 136 9.74 7.09 -8.64
C ILE A 136 8.28 6.77 -8.98
N ILE A 137 7.37 7.74 -8.80
CA ILE A 137 5.95 7.54 -9.13
C ILE A 137 5.76 7.33 -10.64
N ALA A 138 6.46 8.10 -11.49
CA ALA A 138 6.37 7.94 -12.93
C ALA A 138 6.84 6.54 -13.38
N ILE A 139 7.93 6.03 -12.82
CA ILE A 139 8.40 4.65 -13.10
C ILE A 139 7.34 3.62 -12.66
N PHE A 140 6.79 3.76 -11.46
CA PHE A 140 5.73 2.86 -10.99
C PHE A 140 4.53 2.87 -11.95
N LEU A 141 4.08 4.04 -12.39
CA LEU A 141 2.94 4.18 -13.30
C LEU A 141 3.21 3.57 -14.69
N LEU A 142 4.44 3.70 -15.21
CA LEU A 142 4.83 3.06 -16.47
C LEU A 142 4.80 1.54 -16.35
N VAL A 143 5.30 0.99 -15.25
CA VAL A 143 5.25 -0.46 -14.98
C VAL A 143 3.80 -0.93 -14.83
N ALA A 144 2.98 -0.19 -14.10
CA ALA A 144 1.56 -0.51 -13.94
C ALA A 144 0.81 -0.48 -15.29
N LEU A 145 1.17 0.43 -16.19
CA LEU A 145 0.63 0.45 -17.56
C LEU A 145 0.99 -0.84 -18.32
N VAL A 146 2.23 -1.30 -18.26
CA VAL A 146 2.66 -2.56 -18.88
C VAL A 146 1.87 -3.74 -18.31
N VAL A 147 1.74 -3.80 -16.98
CA VAL A 147 0.96 -4.82 -16.30
C VAL A 147 -0.51 -4.80 -16.74
N SER A 148 -1.10 -3.60 -16.86
CA SER A 148 -2.49 -3.42 -17.30
C SER A 148 -2.69 -3.79 -18.77
N CYS A 149 -1.77 -3.40 -19.66
CA CYS A 149 -1.84 -3.78 -21.07
C CYS A 149 -1.80 -5.30 -21.25
N TYR A 150 -0.96 -6.00 -20.49
CA TYR A 150 -0.93 -7.46 -20.52
C TYR A 150 -2.22 -8.07 -19.92
N GLY A 151 -2.78 -7.49 -18.86
CA GLY A 151 -4.07 -7.91 -18.32
C GLY A 151 -5.22 -7.71 -19.33
N ILE A 152 -5.29 -6.56 -20.01
CA ILE A 152 -6.28 -6.31 -21.07
C ILE A 152 -6.08 -7.29 -22.23
N ARG A 153 -4.83 -7.62 -22.59
CA ARG A 153 -4.56 -8.67 -23.59
C ARG A 153 -5.10 -10.02 -23.16
N GLN A 154 -5.00 -10.38 -21.85
CA GLN A 154 -5.57 -11.63 -21.34
C GLN A 154 -7.11 -11.67 -21.46
N GLU A 155 -7.79 -10.54 -21.29
CA GLU A 155 -9.23 -10.45 -21.48
C GLU A 155 -9.63 -10.71 -22.93
N ILE A 156 -8.91 -10.11 -23.89
CA ILE A 156 -9.23 -10.18 -25.33
C ILE A 156 -8.89 -11.55 -25.93
N PHE A 157 -7.74 -12.12 -25.57
CA PHE A 157 -7.21 -13.35 -26.19
C PHE A 157 -7.33 -14.60 -25.31
N GLY A 158 -7.92 -14.45 -24.11
CA GLY A 158 -7.99 -15.50 -23.11
C GLY A 158 -6.75 -15.58 -22.22
N ALA A 159 -6.98 -15.94 -20.96
CA ALA A 159 -5.93 -16.25 -19.99
C ALA A 159 -5.90 -17.76 -19.73
N PRO A 160 -4.72 -18.39 -19.54
CA PRO A 160 -4.65 -19.75 -19.06
C PRO A 160 -5.39 -19.87 -17.71
N GLN A 161 -6.26 -20.88 -17.58
CA GLN A 161 -6.95 -21.10 -16.31
C GLN A 161 -5.93 -21.57 -15.27
N LEU A 162 -5.68 -20.74 -14.26
CA LEU A 162 -5.00 -21.16 -13.03
C LEU A 162 -6.04 -21.87 -12.17
N ALA A 163 -5.92 -23.18 -12.02
CA ALA A 163 -6.93 -24.12 -11.53
C ALA A 163 -7.58 -23.80 -10.16
N THR A 164 -7.09 -22.79 -9.45
CA THR A 164 -7.49 -22.49 -8.07
C THR A 164 -8.47 -21.32 -7.92
N TRP A 165 -8.85 -20.64 -9.00
CA TRP A 165 -9.57 -19.35 -8.90
C TRP A 165 -11.04 -19.43 -9.34
N ASN A 166 -11.44 -20.48 -10.01
CA ASN A 166 -12.81 -20.69 -10.46
C ASN A 166 -13.42 -21.88 -9.76
N ASP A 167 -14.59 -21.71 -9.15
CA ASP A 167 -15.42 -22.80 -8.68
C ASP A 167 -16.00 -23.52 -9.91
N PRO A 168 -15.72 -24.82 -10.11
CA PRO A 168 -16.27 -25.57 -11.25
C PRO A 168 -17.80 -25.57 -11.33
N ASN A 169 -18.47 -25.35 -10.19
CA ASN A 169 -19.94 -25.32 -10.09
C ASN A 169 -20.53 -23.90 -10.23
N SER A 170 -19.69 -22.87 -10.36
CA SER A 170 -20.15 -21.51 -10.60
C SER A 170 -20.64 -21.35 -12.04
N ALA A 171 -21.76 -20.66 -12.24
CA ALA A 171 -22.25 -20.28 -13.57
C ALA A 171 -21.21 -19.48 -14.39
N MET A 172 -20.23 -18.87 -13.72
CA MET A 172 -19.11 -18.12 -14.29
C MET A 172 -17.80 -18.92 -14.39
N ALA A 173 -17.82 -20.25 -14.18
CA ALA A 173 -16.63 -21.10 -14.24
C ALA A 173 -15.92 -21.12 -15.60
N LYS A 174 -16.59 -20.65 -16.65
CA LYS A 174 -16.08 -20.66 -18.03
C LYS A 174 -15.16 -19.49 -18.38
N ASP A 175 -15.24 -18.38 -17.62
CA ASP A 175 -14.46 -17.18 -17.91
C ASP A 175 -13.22 -17.14 -17.05
N ALA A 176 -12.03 -17.23 -17.69
CA ALA A 176 -10.77 -17.10 -17.01
C ALA A 176 -10.58 -15.63 -16.56
N ARG A 177 -10.48 -15.42 -15.24
CA ARG A 177 -10.26 -14.08 -14.66
C ARG A 177 -8.87 -13.56 -15.01
N VAL A 178 -8.76 -12.26 -15.27
CA VAL A 178 -7.50 -11.58 -15.55
C VAL A 178 -6.62 -11.50 -14.29
N TYR A 179 -5.36 -11.92 -14.41
CA TYR A 179 -4.38 -11.87 -13.32
C TYR A 179 -3.04 -11.25 -13.74
N SER A 180 -2.84 -10.96 -15.02
CA SER A 180 -1.62 -10.38 -15.61
C SER A 180 -0.35 -11.18 -15.19
N TYR A 181 0.75 -10.48 -14.90
CA TYR A 181 1.99 -11.10 -14.40
C TYR A 181 1.95 -11.51 -12.93
N LEU A 182 0.95 -11.04 -12.16
CA LEU A 182 0.90 -11.31 -10.73
C LEU A 182 0.32 -12.69 -10.37
N GLY A 183 -0.26 -13.40 -11.33
CA GLY A 183 -0.75 -14.77 -11.14
C GLY A 183 -1.99 -14.91 -10.25
N ASN A 184 -2.56 -13.80 -9.74
CA ASN A 184 -3.75 -13.81 -8.89
C ASN A 184 -4.59 -12.55 -9.16
N PRO A 185 -5.89 -12.69 -9.50
CA PRO A 185 -6.76 -11.55 -9.81
C PRO A 185 -6.95 -10.57 -8.63
N ASN A 186 -7.04 -11.08 -7.40
CA ASN A 186 -7.18 -10.22 -6.22
C ASN A 186 -5.88 -9.45 -5.93
N LEU A 187 -4.72 -10.10 -6.13
CA LEU A 187 -3.43 -9.44 -6.02
C LEU A 187 -3.26 -8.36 -7.09
N LEU A 188 -3.66 -8.66 -8.33
CA LEU A 188 -3.65 -7.68 -9.42
C LEU A 188 -4.54 -6.48 -9.09
N SER A 189 -5.76 -6.70 -8.61
CA SER A 189 -6.65 -5.60 -8.22
C SER A 189 -6.03 -4.73 -7.12
N GLY A 190 -5.39 -5.33 -6.09
CA GLY A 190 -4.68 -4.60 -5.04
C GLY A 190 -3.49 -3.79 -5.54
N TYR A 191 -2.74 -4.33 -6.49
CA TYR A 191 -1.62 -3.63 -7.13
C TYR A 191 -2.08 -2.42 -7.96
N LEU A 192 -3.25 -2.53 -8.61
CA LEU A 192 -3.78 -1.47 -9.47
C LEU A 192 -4.43 -0.32 -8.71
N LEU A 193 -4.88 -0.50 -7.46
CA LEU A 193 -5.47 0.59 -6.67
C LEU A 193 -4.52 1.80 -6.51
N PRO A 194 -3.27 1.64 -6.04
CA PRO A 194 -2.32 2.75 -6.03
C PRO A 194 -2.04 3.31 -7.42
N ALA A 195 -1.98 2.47 -8.46
CA ALA A 195 -1.73 2.92 -9.82
C ALA A 195 -2.86 3.84 -10.34
N ILE A 196 -4.13 3.51 -10.05
CA ILE A 196 -5.29 4.34 -10.38
C ILE A 196 -5.21 5.69 -9.65
N ALA A 197 -4.95 5.67 -8.34
CA ALA A 197 -4.89 6.89 -7.53
C ALA A 197 -3.76 7.83 -7.98
N PHE A 198 -2.56 7.29 -8.21
CA PHE A 198 -1.42 8.08 -8.66
C PHE A 198 -1.56 8.52 -10.12
N SER A 199 -2.18 7.73 -11.01
CA SER A 199 -2.52 8.16 -12.36
C SER A 199 -3.48 9.36 -12.34
N LEU A 200 -4.49 9.31 -11.48
CA LEU A 200 -5.43 10.42 -11.29
C LEU A 200 -4.73 11.69 -10.78
N ALA A 201 -3.82 11.57 -9.81
CA ALA A 201 -3.02 12.70 -9.33
C ALA A 201 -2.08 13.26 -10.41
N ALA A 202 -1.49 12.40 -11.24
CA ALA A 202 -0.59 12.76 -12.33
C ALA A 202 -1.28 13.68 -13.36
N VAL A 203 -2.59 13.50 -13.62
CA VAL A 203 -3.38 14.39 -14.49
C VAL A 203 -3.32 15.85 -14.03
N PHE A 204 -3.25 16.08 -12.71
CA PHE A 204 -3.19 17.43 -12.13
C PHE A 204 -1.76 17.96 -12.00
N ILE A 205 -0.79 17.10 -11.72
CA ILE A 205 0.59 17.49 -11.43
C ILE A 205 1.43 17.63 -12.70
N TRP A 206 1.31 16.70 -13.65
CA TRP A 206 2.14 16.70 -14.84
C TRP A 206 1.76 17.87 -15.75
N GLN A 207 2.78 18.56 -16.26
CA GLN A 207 2.61 19.69 -17.17
C GLN A 207 2.70 19.23 -18.63
N GLY A 208 2.05 19.93 -19.51
CA GLY A 208 2.03 19.57 -20.92
C GLY A 208 0.97 18.53 -21.31
N TRP A 209 0.47 18.63 -22.54
CA TRP A 209 -0.63 17.82 -23.03
C TRP A 209 -0.24 16.34 -23.21
N MET A 210 0.99 16.05 -23.65
CA MET A 210 1.47 14.66 -23.83
C MET A 210 1.54 13.90 -22.50
N GLN A 211 2.07 14.53 -21.47
CA GLN A 211 2.17 13.93 -20.14
C GLN A 211 0.79 13.73 -19.52
N LYS A 212 -0.13 14.70 -19.67
CA LYS A 212 -1.50 14.58 -19.20
C LYS A 212 -2.28 13.49 -19.95
N SER A 213 -2.15 13.40 -21.27
CA SER A 213 -2.79 12.33 -22.05
C SER A 213 -2.25 10.95 -21.65
N LEU A 214 -0.95 10.83 -21.38
CA LEU A 214 -0.36 9.60 -20.84
C LEU A 214 -0.95 9.25 -19.46
N ALA A 215 -1.07 10.23 -18.56
CA ALA A 215 -1.69 10.01 -17.25
C ALA A 215 -3.16 9.54 -17.36
N VAL A 216 -3.93 10.12 -18.26
CA VAL A 216 -5.32 9.70 -18.56
C VAL A 216 -5.33 8.29 -19.15
N THR A 217 -4.45 7.97 -20.08
CA THR A 217 -4.32 6.61 -20.65
C THR A 217 -4.00 5.58 -19.55
N MET A 218 -3.05 5.90 -18.65
CA MET A 218 -2.73 5.05 -17.49
C MET A 218 -3.93 4.87 -16.57
N LEU A 219 -4.65 5.95 -16.28
CA LEU A 219 -5.87 5.90 -15.45
C LEU A 219 -6.92 4.97 -16.05
N VAL A 220 -7.20 5.12 -17.34
CA VAL A 220 -8.19 4.32 -18.06
C VAL A 220 -7.74 2.85 -18.15
N ALA A 221 -6.49 2.59 -18.54
CA ALA A 221 -5.96 1.23 -18.67
C ALA A 221 -5.93 0.49 -17.32
N ASN A 222 -5.46 1.15 -16.25
CA ASN A 222 -5.42 0.55 -14.91
C ASN A 222 -6.83 0.27 -14.38
N SER A 223 -7.79 1.18 -14.60
CA SER A 223 -9.18 1.00 -14.17
C SER A 223 -9.90 -0.11 -14.95
N ALA A 224 -9.71 -0.17 -16.28
CA ALA A 224 -10.24 -1.24 -17.11
C ALA A 224 -9.66 -2.60 -16.73
N CYS A 225 -8.34 -2.67 -16.54
CA CYS A 225 -7.69 -3.91 -16.11
C CYS A 225 -8.19 -4.38 -14.73
N LEU A 226 -8.38 -3.45 -13.77
CA LEU A 226 -8.96 -3.78 -12.47
C LEU A 226 -10.39 -4.32 -12.62
N TYR A 227 -11.21 -3.72 -13.47
CA TYR A 227 -12.56 -4.23 -13.77
C TYR A 227 -12.52 -5.68 -14.28
N PHE A 228 -11.65 -5.99 -15.23
CA PHE A 228 -11.48 -7.34 -15.81
C PHE A 228 -10.90 -8.38 -14.85
N THR A 229 -10.37 -7.98 -13.69
CA THR A 229 -9.95 -8.95 -12.66
C THR A 229 -11.13 -9.72 -12.07
N ASP A 230 -12.37 -9.27 -12.23
CA ASP A 230 -13.57 -9.81 -11.56
C ASP A 230 -13.41 -9.93 -10.03
N SER A 231 -12.57 -9.09 -9.45
CA SER A 231 -12.38 -9.03 -8.01
C SER A 231 -13.46 -8.18 -7.36
N ARG A 232 -14.44 -8.80 -6.70
CA ARG A 232 -15.50 -8.09 -5.94
C ARG A 232 -14.89 -7.13 -4.91
N GLY A 233 -13.89 -7.60 -4.16
CA GLY A 233 -13.13 -6.76 -3.23
C GLY A 233 -12.43 -5.60 -3.91
N GLY A 234 -11.82 -5.82 -5.09
CA GLY A 234 -11.18 -4.79 -5.90
C GLY A 234 -12.15 -3.70 -6.37
N TRP A 235 -13.34 -4.08 -6.82
CA TRP A 235 -14.38 -3.11 -7.27
C TRP A 235 -14.85 -2.21 -6.13
N ILE A 236 -15.18 -2.81 -4.97
CA ILE A 236 -15.59 -2.06 -3.77
C ILE A 236 -14.46 -1.12 -3.32
N SER A 237 -13.23 -1.59 -3.39
CA SER A 237 -12.05 -0.81 -3.01
C SER A 237 -11.77 0.34 -3.97
N MET A 238 -12.00 0.15 -5.27
CA MET A 238 -11.91 1.22 -6.26
C MET A 238 -12.96 2.31 -6.01
N VAL A 239 -14.19 1.92 -5.66
CA VAL A 239 -15.24 2.88 -5.27
C VAL A 239 -14.81 3.68 -4.04
N ALA A 240 -14.31 3.01 -2.99
CA ALA A 240 -13.81 3.68 -1.77
C ALA A 240 -12.67 4.66 -2.10
N LEU A 241 -11.72 4.26 -2.93
CA LEU A 241 -10.63 5.12 -3.41
C LEU A 241 -11.17 6.38 -4.13
N ILE A 242 -12.10 6.19 -5.08
CA ILE A 242 -12.71 7.31 -5.83
C ILE A 242 -13.46 8.25 -4.90
N VAL A 243 -14.22 7.72 -3.94
CA VAL A 243 -14.96 8.53 -2.96
C VAL A 243 -13.98 9.37 -2.13
N VAL A 244 -12.93 8.75 -1.55
CA VAL A 244 -11.96 9.46 -0.73
C VAL A 244 -11.21 10.51 -1.54
N PHE A 245 -10.74 10.17 -2.74
CA PHE A 245 -10.05 11.12 -3.62
C PHE A 245 -10.96 12.31 -4.00
N SER A 246 -12.22 12.05 -4.34
CA SER A 246 -13.21 13.07 -4.70
C SER A 246 -13.54 14.00 -3.53
N LEU A 247 -13.63 13.47 -2.30
CA LEU A 247 -13.80 14.26 -1.08
C LEU A 247 -12.59 15.19 -0.85
N LEU A 248 -11.37 14.69 -1.05
CA LEU A 248 -10.15 15.49 -0.95
C LEU A 248 -10.08 16.54 -2.05
N LEU A 249 -10.48 16.22 -3.29
CA LEU A 249 -10.61 17.22 -4.38
C LEU A 249 -11.63 18.31 -4.07
N ARG A 250 -12.81 17.92 -3.58
CA ARG A 250 -13.82 18.89 -3.15
C ARG A 250 -13.28 19.81 -2.07
N PHE A 251 -12.54 19.25 -1.12
CA PHE A 251 -11.90 20.05 -0.08
C PHE A 251 -10.86 21.01 -0.71
N TRP A 252 -10.02 20.53 -1.65
CA TRP A 252 -8.97 21.30 -2.30
C TRP A 252 -9.51 22.52 -3.07
N TRP A 253 -10.55 22.32 -3.88
CA TRP A 253 -11.14 23.39 -4.70
C TRP A 253 -12.35 24.06 -4.08
N GLY A 254 -12.78 23.67 -2.91
CA GLY A 254 -14.03 24.14 -2.31
C GLY A 254 -14.18 25.65 -2.14
N GLU A 255 -13.08 26.39 -2.06
CA GLU A 255 -13.12 27.87 -1.98
C GLU A 255 -13.34 28.53 -3.34
N TYR A 256 -12.91 27.88 -4.42
CA TYR A 256 -13.03 28.37 -5.78
C TYR A 256 -14.36 28.02 -6.43
N LEU A 257 -15.10 27.09 -5.86
CA LEU A 257 -16.38 26.63 -6.40
C LEU A 257 -17.53 27.52 -5.90
N PRO A 258 -18.50 27.87 -6.79
CA PRO A 258 -19.73 28.56 -6.38
C PRO A 258 -20.50 27.69 -5.37
N GLN A 259 -21.30 28.31 -4.52
CA GLN A 259 -21.95 27.65 -3.38
C GLN A 259 -22.81 26.44 -3.80
N TRP A 260 -23.53 26.54 -4.92
CA TRP A 260 -24.31 25.41 -5.43
C TRP A 260 -23.42 24.22 -5.84
N ALA A 261 -22.30 24.46 -6.52
CA ALA A 261 -21.39 23.40 -6.93
C ALA A 261 -20.67 22.78 -5.72
N ARG A 262 -20.32 23.59 -4.73
CA ARG A 262 -19.77 23.10 -3.46
C ARG A 262 -20.70 22.12 -2.74
N THR A 263 -22.01 22.30 -2.88
CA THR A 263 -23.02 21.42 -2.22
C THR A 263 -23.42 20.26 -3.12
N TRP A 264 -23.67 20.50 -4.39
CA TRP A 264 -24.36 19.55 -5.26
C TRP A 264 -23.46 18.79 -6.25
N LEU A 265 -22.24 19.27 -6.54
CA LEU A 265 -21.36 18.64 -7.54
C LEU A 265 -21.10 17.17 -7.23
N LEU A 266 -20.67 16.81 -6.02
CA LEU A 266 -20.41 15.42 -5.65
C LEU A 266 -21.71 14.57 -5.61
N PRO A 267 -22.82 15.00 -4.97
CA PRO A 267 -24.08 14.27 -5.05
C PRO A 267 -24.54 14.02 -6.49
N ILE A 268 -24.41 15.01 -7.37
CA ILE A 268 -24.80 14.86 -8.79
C ILE A 268 -23.86 13.85 -9.49
N VAL A 269 -22.55 14.00 -9.37
CA VAL A 269 -21.58 13.09 -10.00
C VAL A 269 -21.78 11.66 -9.51
N PHE A 270 -21.85 11.45 -8.19
CA PHE A 270 -22.07 10.11 -7.64
C PHE A 270 -23.47 9.57 -7.95
N GLY A 271 -24.50 10.43 -8.00
CA GLY A 271 -25.84 10.05 -8.42
C GLY A 271 -25.87 9.59 -9.88
N CYS A 272 -25.24 10.32 -10.79
CA CYS A 272 -25.12 9.93 -12.19
C CYS A 272 -24.32 8.62 -12.35
N LEU A 273 -23.22 8.46 -11.62
CA LEU A 273 -22.45 7.22 -11.64
C LEU A 273 -23.24 6.04 -11.08
N ALA A 274 -24.01 6.24 -10.01
CA ALA A 274 -24.89 5.21 -9.45
C ALA A 274 -25.99 4.80 -10.45
N ILE A 275 -26.63 5.77 -11.13
CA ILE A 275 -27.64 5.50 -12.16
C ILE A 275 -27.02 4.75 -13.34
N ALA A 276 -25.82 5.17 -13.80
CA ALA A 276 -25.11 4.49 -14.88
C ALA A 276 -24.73 3.05 -14.49
N LEU A 277 -24.25 2.85 -13.25
CA LEU A 277 -23.92 1.51 -12.73
C LEU A 277 -25.17 0.64 -12.62
N LEU A 278 -26.28 1.16 -12.09
CA LEU A 278 -27.55 0.43 -12.04
C LEU A 278 -28.05 0.06 -13.43
N GLY A 279 -27.96 0.99 -14.40
CA GLY A 279 -28.26 0.71 -15.79
C GLY A 279 -27.38 -0.40 -16.38
N ALA A 280 -26.09 -0.38 -16.11
CA ALA A 280 -25.17 -1.42 -16.54
C ALA A 280 -25.46 -2.79 -15.88
N ILE A 281 -25.80 -2.81 -14.58
CA ILE A 281 -26.20 -4.04 -13.87
C ILE A 281 -27.49 -4.64 -14.47
N ILE A 282 -28.43 -3.80 -14.88
CA ILE A 282 -29.68 -4.26 -15.50
C ILE A 282 -29.41 -4.78 -16.92
N ALA A 283 -28.58 -4.08 -17.69
CA ALA A 283 -28.32 -4.39 -19.09
C ALA A 283 -27.34 -5.55 -19.31
N LEU A 284 -26.35 -5.73 -18.42
CA LEU A 284 -25.28 -6.70 -18.56
C LEU A 284 -25.46 -7.86 -17.58
N GLU A 285 -25.89 -9.01 -18.09
CA GLU A 285 -26.14 -10.21 -17.27
C GLU A 285 -24.92 -10.68 -16.47
N PRO A 286 -23.68 -10.74 -17.02
CA PRO A 286 -22.51 -11.12 -16.26
C PRO A 286 -22.24 -10.19 -15.05
N LEU A 287 -22.37 -8.88 -15.26
CA LEU A 287 -22.21 -7.89 -14.20
C LEU A 287 -23.27 -8.05 -13.12
N ARG A 288 -24.54 -8.26 -13.52
CA ARG A 288 -25.65 -8.49 -12.60
C ARG A 288 -25.43 -9.70 -11.72
N LEU A 289 -25.07 -10.86 -12.31
CA LEU A 289 -24.79 -12.08 -11.57
C LEU A 289 -23.62 -11.90 -10.59
N ARG A 290 -22.58 -11.16 -11.01
CA ARG A 290 -21.42 -10.90 -10.17
C ARG A 290 -21.75 -9.98 -9.00
N VAL A 291 -22.55 -8.95 -9.20
CA VAL A 291 -23.00 -8.05 -8.13
C VAL A 291 -23.95 -8.77 -7.17
N LEU A 292 -24.90 -9.55 -7.69
CA LEU A 292 -25.80 -10.35 -6.85
C LEU A 292 -25.01 -11.35 -5.97
N SER A 293 -23.93 -11.95 -6.48
CA SER A 293 -23.11 -12.87 -5.70
C SER A 293 -22.44 -12.24 -4.47
N ILE A 294 -22.37 -10.90 -4.38
CA ILE A 294 -21.89 -10.21 -3.17
C ILE A 294 -22.86 -10.40 -2.00
N PHE A 295 -24.17 -10.49 -2.30
CA PHE A 295 -25.24 -10.53 -1.30
C PHE A 295 -25.72 -11.95 -0.95
N VAL A 296 -25.32 -12.97 -1.70
CA VAL A 296 -25.77 -14.36 -1.54
C VAL A 296 -25.23 -15.05 -0.28
N GLY A 297 -24.26 -14.46 0.40
CA GLY A 297 -23.78 -14.95 1.69
C GLY A 297 -23.12 -16.34 1.62
N ARG A 298 -23.62 -17.29 2.44
CA ARG A 298 -23.05 -18.66 2.53
C ARG A 298 -23.34 -19.56 1.34
N GLU A 299 -24.28 -19.22 0.50
CA GLU A 299 -24.56 -19.98 -0.73
C GLU A 299 -23.49 -19.75 -1.81
N ASP A 300 -22.73 -18.62 -1.73
CA ASP A 300 -21.53 -18.42 -2.56
C ASP A 300 -20.35 -19.20 -1.95
N SER A 301 -19.78 -20.11 -2.72
CA SER A 301 -18.69 -20.99 -2.29
C SER A 301 -17.47 -20.21 -1.71
N SER A 302 -17.12 -19.08 -2.32
CA SER A 302 -16.02 -18.23 -1.87
C SER A 302 -16.32 -17.52 -0.54
N ASN A 303 -17.54 -17.05 -0.34
CA ASN A 303 -17.94 -16.42 0.92
C ASN A 303 -18.06 -17.45 2.04
N ASN A 304 -18.63 -18.61 1.75
CA ASN A 304 -18.71 -19.72 2.70
C ASN A 304 -17.31 -20.17 3.16
N TYR A 305 -16.40 -20.32 2.21
CA TYR A 305 -15.01 -20.68 2.51
C TYR A 305 -14.36 -19.67 3.48
N ARG A 306 -14.47 -18.36 3.21
CA ARG A 306 -13.94 -17.32 4.09
C ARG A 306 -14.54 -17.35 5.48
N GLN A 307 -15.84 -17.58 5.62
CA GLN A 307 -16.50 -17.65 6.93
C GLN A 307 -15.95 -18.79 7.77
N HIS A 308 -15.75 -19.98 7.21
CA HIS A 308 -15.14 -21.10 7.93
C HIS A 308 -13.68 -20.81 8.33
N VAL A 309 -12.93 -20.14 7.45
CA VAL A 309 -11.57 -19.69 7.79
C VAL A 309 -11.62 -18.67 8.92
N TRP A 310 -12.53 -17.70 8.89
CA TRP A 310 -12.67 -16.68 9.94
C TRP A 310 -13.08 -17.29 11.29
N ASP A 311 -13.96 -18.28 11.30
CA ASP A 311 -14.32 -19.00 12.52
C ASP A 311 -13.10 -19.69 13.15
N SER A 312 -12.25 -20.29 12.32
CA SER A 312 -10.99 -20.90 12.76
C SER A 312 -10.00 -19.86 13.27
N VAL A 313 -9.87 -18.74 12.56
CA VAL A 313 -9.03 -17.59 12.94
C VAL A 313 -9.47 -17.00 14.28
N HIS A 314 -10.78 -16.88 14.54
CA HIS A 314 -11.28 -16.43 15.82
C HIS A 314 -10.92 -17.38 16.98
N ARG A 315 -10.87 -18.70 16.72
CA ARG A 315 -10.36 -19.67 17.71
C ARG A 315 -8.88 -19.42 18.01
N MET A 316 -8.04 -19.16 16.98
CA MET A 316 -6.63 -18.82 17.15
C MET A 316 -6.43 -17.55 17.97
N ILE A 317 -7.23 -16.49 17.69
CA ILE A 317 -7.17 -15.21 18.43
C ILE A 317 -7.55 -15.43 19.90
N LYS A 318 -8.59 -16.21 20.19
CA LYS A 318 -9.00 -16.51 21.57
C LYS A 318 -7.91 -17.21 22.38
N ASP A 319 -7.14 -18.08 21.77
CA ASP A 319 -6.06 -18.79 22.44
C ASP A 319 -4.83 -17.91 22.70
N ARG A 320 -4.58 -16.90 21.84
CA ARG A 320 -3.42 -16.01 21.94
C ARG A 320 -3.78 -14.54 21.69
N PRO A 321 -4.60 -13.91 22.56
CA PRO A 321 -5.20 -12.61 22.26
C PRO A 321 -4.20 -11.46 22.30
N LEU A 322 -3.15 -11.51 23.14
CA LEU A 322 -2.29 -10.36 23.40
C LEU A 322 -1.13 -10.21 22.41
N LEU A 323 -0.42 -11.30 22.12
CA LEU A 323 0.82 -11.31 21.31
C LEU A 323 0.70 -12.13 20.03
N GLY A 324 -0.40 -12.86 19.83
CA GLY A 324 -0.62 -13.68 18.65
C GLY A 324 0.33 -14.89 18.53
N ILE A 325 0.52 -15.34 17.30
CA ILE A 325 1.34 -16.52 16.94
C ILE A 325 2.73 -16.13 16.42
N GLY A 326 3.02 -14.86 16.25
CA GLY A 326 4.21 -14.32 15.58
C GLY A 326 3.90 -13.89 14.13
N PRO A 327 4.63 -12.87 13.61
CA PRO A 327 4.38 -12.30 12.29
C PRO A 327 4.71 -13.26 11.16
N GLY A 328 3.96 -13.14 10.07
CA GLY A 328 4.25 -13.78 8.79
C GLY A 328 3.38 -14.97 8.45
N ASN A 329 3.07 -15.08 7.18
CA ASN A 329 2.22 -16.10 6.60
C ASN A 329 2.72 -17.53 6.86
N ASP A 330 4.03 -17.75 6.97
CA ASP A 330 4.62 -19.05 7.28
C ASP A 330 4.27 -19.50 8.71
N ALA A 331 4.15 -18.56 9.66
CA ALA A 331 3.68 -18.85 11.02
C ALA A 331 2.19 -19.22 11.01
N PHE A 332 1.38 -18.48 10.24
CA PHE A 332 -0.03 -18.80 10.03
C PHE A 332 -0.20 -20.23 9.48
N ASN A 333 0.48 -20.56 8.39
CA ASN A 333 0.38 -21.87 7.73
C ASN A 333 0.77 -23.06 8.62
N LYS A 334 1.68 -22.87 9.60
CA LYS A 334 2.07 -23.91 10.55
C LYS A 334 1.10 -24.04 11.72
N VAL A 335 0.40 -23.00 12.11
CA VAL A 335 -0.51 -22.99 13.27
C VAL A 335 -1.95 -23.26 12.87
N TYR A 336 -2.43 -22.70 11.75
CA TYR A 336 -3.80 -22.80 11.27
C TYR A 336 -4.35 -24.24 11.16
N PRO A 337 -3.58 -25.26 10.70
CA PRO A 337 -4.06 -26.65 10.62
C PRO A 337 -4.58 -27.25 11.93
N ARG A 338 -4.21 -26.67 13.08
CA ARG A 338 -4.70 -27.12 14.41
C ARG A 338 -6.12 -26.63 14.72
N TYR A 339 -6.62 -25.63 13.99
CA TYR A 339 -7.89 -24.95 14.21
C TYR A 339 -8.85 -25.09 13.05
N MET A 340 -8.36 -25.50 11.86
CA MET A 340 -9.17 -25.59 10.65
C MET A 340 -10.19 -26.73 10.74
N ASP A 341 -11.30 -26.55 10.09
CA ASP A 341 -12.20 -27.64 9.76
C ASP A 341 -11.62 -28.41 8.56
N SER A 342 -11.70 -29.75 8.56
CA SER A 342 -10.96 -30.66 7.66
C SER A 342 -11.08 -30.37 6.15
N ARG A 343 -12.08 -29.59 5.73
CA ARG A 343 -12.35 -29.25 4.31
C ARG A 343 -11.83 -27.87 3.91
N TYR A 344 -11.35 -27.04 4.85
CA TYR A 344 -11.05 -25.63 4.62
C TYR A 344 -9.61 -25.29 4.95
N SER A 345 -8.67 -25.79 4.13
CA SER A 345 -7.27 -25.40 4.23
C SER A 345 -7.06 -23.98 3.72
N ALA A 346 -6.41 -23.11 4.48
CA ALA A 346 -6.19 -21.72 4.09
C ALA A 346 -4.72 -21.33 4.19
N LEU A 347 -4.27 -20.49 3.27
CA LEU A 347 -2.92 -19.94 3.25
C LEU A 347 -2.82 -18.61 4.02
N SER A 348 -3.95 -18.02 4.41
CA SER A 348 -4.04 -16.74 5.13
C SER A 348 -5.42 -16.58 5.75
N ALA A 349 -5.64 -15.56 6.58
CA ALA A 349 -6.93 -15.25 7.18
C ALA A 349 -7.96 -14.63 6.21
N TYR A 350 -7.61 -14.39 4.95
CA TYR A 350 -8.45 -13.67 3.97
C TYR A 350 -9.02 -12.33 4.49
N SER A 351 -8.31 -11.73 5.44
CA SER A 351 -8.54 -10.38 5.95
C SER A 351 -7.27 -9.88 6.61
N ILE A 352 -6.76 -8.75 6.16
CA ILE A 352 -5.57 -8.10 6.76
C ILE A 352 -5.78 -7.79 8.24
N TRP A 353 -6.98 -7.40 8.59
CA TRP A 353 -7.32 -7.05 9.98
C TRP A 353 -7.21 -8.28 10.88
N LEU A 354 -7.81 -9.38 10.49
CA LEU A 354 -7.74 -10.65 11.23
C LEU A 354 -6.31 -11.23 11.20
N GLU A 355 -5.63 -11.17 10.07
CA GLU A 355 -4.24 -11.63 9.94
C GLU A 355 -3.34 -10.89 10.94
N THR A 356 -3.41 -9.55 10.99
CA THR A 356 -2.59 -8.75 11.92
C THR A 356 -2.88 -9.08 13.38
N ILE A 357 -4.18 -9.33 13.74
CA ILE A 357 -4.54 -9.75 15.12
C ILE A 357 -3.96 -11.14 15.43
N VAL A 358 -4.06 -12.09 14.50
CA VAL A 358 -3.51 -13.44 14.70
C VAL A 358 -2.00 -13.40 14.85
N GLU A 359 -1.31 -12.60 14.04
CA GLU A 359 0.15 -12.52 14.02
C GLU A 359 0.73 -11.82 15.25
N THR A 360 0.19 -10.65 15.62
CA THR A 360 0.80 -9.76 16.63
C THR A 360 -0.09 -9.49 17.83
N GLY A 361 -1.26 -10.16 17.89
CA GLY A 361 -2.25 -9.97 18.94
C GLY A 361 -2.90 -8.59 18.92
N LEU A 362 -3.78 -8.36 19.90
CA LEU A 362 -4.48 -7.08 20.05
C LEU A 362 -3.53 -5.91 20.29
N ILE A 363 -2.37 -6.14 20.94
CA ILE A 363 -1.41 -5.08 21.23
C ILE A 363 -0.76 -4.60 19.90
N GLY A 364 -0.25 -5.53 19.09
CA GLY A 364 0.34 -5.17 17.79
C GLY A 364 -0.70 -4.60 16.83
N PHE A 365 -1.89 -5.18 16.78
CA PHE A 365 -3.01 -4.67 16.00
C PHE A 365 -3.38 -3.22 16.36
N SER A 366 -3.46 -2.89 17.66
CA SER A 366 -3.75 -1.53 18.09
C SER A 366 -2.68 -0.53 17.63
N LEU A 367 -1.40 -0.89 17.72
CA LEU A 367 -0.31 -0.05 17.22
C LEU A 367 -0.34 0.11 15.68
N PHE A 368 -0.67 -0.96 14.97
CA PHE A 368 -0.82 -0.93 13.52
C PHE A 368 -1.94 0.01 13.10
N VAL A 369 -3.14 -0.12 13.69
CA VAL A 369 -4.29 0.77 13.42
C VAL A 369 -3.97 2.21 13.80
N TRP A 370 -3.31 2.42 14.93
CA TRP A 370 -2.90 3.75 15.37
C TRP A 370 -1.92 4.39 14.37
N SER A 371 -0.97 3.59 13.85
CA SER A 371 -0.02 4.08 12.84
C SER A 371 -0.74 4.51 11.55
N ILE A 372 -1.76 3.78 11.11
CA ILE A 372 -2.60 4.15 9.97
C ILE A 372 -3.33 5.47 10.24
N PHE A 373 -3.97 5.58 11.41
CA PHE A 373 -4.69 6.80 11.79
C PHE A 373 -3.79 8.03 11.80
N VAL A 374 -2.60 7.93 12.43
CA VAL A 374 -1.63 9.02 12.48
C VAL A 374 -1.11 9.37 11.08
N THR A 375 -0.87 8.36 10.24
CA THR A 375 -0.43 8.58 8.84
C THR A 375 -1.48 9.33 8.04
N ILE A 376 -2.74 8.89 8.08
CA ILE A 376 -3.84 9.56 7.35
C ILE A 376 -4.05 10.98 7.88
N ASN A 377 -4.11 11.16 9.19
CA ASN A 377 -4.27 12.48 9.82
C ASN A 377 -3.16 13.44 9.42
N GLN A 378 -1.90 12.98 9.43
CA GLN A 378 -0.77 13.78 8.99
C GLN A 378 -0.87 14.15 7.51
N GLY A 379 -1.24 13.19 6.65
CA GLY A 379 -1.44 13.42 5.22
C GLY A 379 -2.52 14.47 4.96
N ILE A 380 -3.68 14.36 5.63
CA ILE A 380 -4.78 15.33 5.52
C ILE A 380 -4.32 16.72 5.99
N THR A 381 -3.68 16.80 7.15
CA THR A 381 -3.18 18.08 7.70
C THR A 381 -2.21 18.75 6.72
N ARG A 382 -1.34 17.99 6.08
CA ARG A 382 -0.41 18.52 5.09
C ARG A 382 -1.10 18.98 3.81
N VAL A 383 -2.08 18.23 3.32
CA VAL A 383 -2.93 18.63 2.19
C VAL A 383 -3.65 19.95 2.50
N MET A 384 -4.17 20.11 3.74
CA MET A 384 -4.79 21.34 4.18
C MET A 384 -3.83 22.53 4.13
N ASN A 385 -2.62 22.37 4.61
CA ASN A 385 -1.60 23.44 4.60
C ASN A 385 -1.16 23.80 3.18
N TRP A 386 -1.00 22.82 2.29
CA TRP A 386 -0.60 23.06 0.90
C TRP A 386 -1.72 23.63 0.02
N ARG A 387 -2.97 23.43 0.39
CA ARG A 387 -4.10 24.06 -0.27
C ARG A 387 -3.96 25.59 -0.27
N SER A 388 -3.64 26.20 0.87
CA SER A 388 -3.51 27.67 1.00
C SER A 388 -2.38 28.24 0.15
N SER A 389 -1.33 27.47 -0.11
CA SER A 389 -0.20 27.86 -0.98
C SER A 389 -0.37 27.43 -2.44
N GLY A 390 -1.43 26.70 -2.79
CA GLY A 390 -1.65 26.17 -4.14
C GLY A 390 -0.61 25.13 -4.59
N ASN A 391 0.14 24.52 -3.66
CA ASN A 391 1.24 23.62 -3.98
C ASN A 391 0.74 22.27 -4.52
N LEU A 392 0.92 22.02 -5.82
CA LEU A 392 0.46 20.82 -6.52
C LEU A 392 1.01 19.50 -5.96
N LYS A 393 2.08 19.53 -5.14
CA LYS A 393 2.57 18.33 -4.42
C LYS A 393 1.48 17.68 -3.57
N GLY A 394 0.46 18.44 -3.15
CA GLY A 394 -0.70 17.95 -2.41
C GLY A 394 -1.47 16.81 -3.11
N PHE A 395 -1.49 16.80 -4.45
CA PHE A 395 -2.17 15.73 -5.19
C PHE A 395 -1.52 14.35 -5.02
N TRP A 396 -0.17 14.28 -4.86
CA TRP A 396 0.48 13.03 -4.52
C TRP A 396 0.06 12.49 -3.16
N LEU A 397 -0.12 13.38 -2.17
CA LEU A 397 -0.61 12.96 -0.85
C LEU A 397 -2.08 12.54 -0.90
N MET A 398 -2.92 13.25 -1.67
CA MET A 398 -4.31 12.85 -1.88
C MET A 398 -4.41 11.46 -2.51
N ALA A 399 -3.55 11.16 -3.51
CA ALA A 399 -3.47 9.84 -4.12
C ALA A 399 -3.04 8.76 -3.12
N ALA A 400 -2.01 9.02 -2.30
CA ALA A 400 -1.55 8.09 -1.29
C ALA A 400 -2.66 7.79 -0.27
N ILE A 401 -3.35 8.81 0.26
CA ILE A 401 -4.46 8.64 1.22
C ILE A 401 -5.60 7.83 0.60
N ALA A 402 -6.01 8.16 -0.63
CA ALA A 402 -7.09 7.47 -1.31
C ALA A 402 -6.74 6.01 -1.65
N ALA A 403 -5.50 5.76 -2.09
CA ALA A 403 -5.02 4.39 -2.35
C ALA A 403 -4.93 3.57 -1.07
N MET A 404 -4.44 4.16 0.03
CA MET A 404 -4.44 3.49 1.34
C MET A 404 -5.86 3.14 1.77
N ALA A 405 -6.82 4.06 1.63
CA ALA A 405 -8.22 3.78 1.94
C ALA A 405 -8.79 2.63 1.08
N GLY A 406 -8.51 2.60 -0.22
CA GLY A 406 -8.88 1.50 -1.09
C GLY A 406 -8.27 0.16 -0.65
N LEU A 407 -6.97 0.12 -0.36
CA LEU A 407 -6.30 -1.09 0.13
C LEU A 407 -6.82 -1.55 1.50
N MET A 408 -7.17 -0.64 2.39
CA MET A 408 -7.78 -0.98 3.68
C MET A 408 -9.14 -1.66 3.49
N VAL A 409 -9.96 -1.18 2.56
CA VAL A 409 -11.25 -1.81 2.20
C VAL A 409 -11.02 -3.18 1.57
N GLN A 410 -10.06 -3.32 0.66
CA GLN A 410 -9.71 -4.63 0.09
C GLN A 410 -9.22 -5.60 1.16
N GLY A 411 -8.47 -5.09 2.13
CA GLY A 411 -7.99 -5.84 3.29
C GLY A 411 -9.09 -6.42 4.18
N CYS A 412 -10.34 -5.98 4.04
CA CYS A 412 -11.47 -6.64 4.70
C CYS A 412 -11.82 -8.01 4.05
N PHE A 413 -11.49 -8.19 2.78
CA PHE A 413 -11.93 -9.34 1.97
C PHE A 413 -10.79 -10.24 1.50
N ASP A 414 -9.53 -9.79 1.62
CA ASP A 414 -8.34 -10.55 1.19
C ASP A 414 -7.08 -10.07 1.92
N THR A 415 -6.04 -10.91 1.95
CA THR A 415 -4.72 -10.64 2.55
C THR A 415 -3.66 -10.35 1.48
N VAL A 416 -4.02 -9.53 0.46
CA VAL A 416 -3.10 -9.20 -0.64
C VAL A 416 -1.80 -8.50 -0.18
N TRP A 417 -1.80 -7.93 1.03
CA TRP A 417 -0.65 -7.20 1.57
C TRP A 417 0.55 -8.09 1.91
N TYR A 418 0.36 -9.37 2.19
CA TYR A 418 1.51 -10.25 2.47
C TYR A 418 2.40 -10.46 1.24
N ARG A 419 1.89 -10.15 0.05
CA ARG A 419 2.65 -10.22 -1.19
C ARG A 419 3.54 -8.97 -1.36
N PRO A 420 4.84 -9.14 -1.68
CA PRO A 420 5.79 -8.03 -1.80
C PRO A 420 5.33 -6.94 -2.77
N GLN A 421 4.64 -7.31 -3.84
CA GLN A 421 4.14 -6.39 -4.87
C GLN A 421 3.20 -5.31 -4.32
N VAL A 422 2.37 -5.66 -3.35
CA VAL A 422 1.43 -4.71 -2.72
C VAL A 422 2.00 -4.14 -1.43
N ASN A 423 2.75 -4.94 -0.67
CA ASN A 423 3.35 -4.51 0.59
C ASN A 423 4.37 -3.37 0.39
N THR A 424 5.21 -3.46 -0.64
CA THR A 424 6.13 -2.35 -0.98
C THR A 424 5.38 -1.07 -1.33
N LEU A 425 4.26 -1.16 -2.06
CA LEU A 425 3.44 0.01 -2.38
C LEU A 425 2.78 0.62 -1.14
N TRP A 426 2.32 -0.20 -0.20
CA TRP A 426 1.81 0.28 1.08
C TRP A 426 2.85 1.11 1.84
N TRP A 427 4.04 0.55 2.04
CA TRP A 427 5.11 1.24 2.75
C TRP A 427 5.68 2.43 1.98
N LEU A 428 5.61 2.41 0.65
CA LEU A 428 5.94 3.55 -0.20
C LEU A 428 5.00 4.73 0.09
N MET A 429 3.68 4.48 0.16
CA MET A 429 2.67 5.52 0.45
C MET A 429 2.80 6.08 1.87
N VAL A 430 3.04 5.21 2.85
CA VAL A 430 3.33 5.64 4.23
C VAL A 430 4.59 6.50 4.27
N GLY A 431 5.65 6.11 3.52
CA GLY A 431 6.90 6.86 3.38
C GLY A 431 6.69 8.23 2.73
N LEU A 432 5.86 8.29 1.68
CA LEU A 432 5.51 9.55 1.02
C LEU A 432 4.83 10.53 1.99
N ILE A 433 3.89 10.07 2.79
CA ILE A 433 3.21 10.91 3.78
C ILE A 433 4.17 11.31 4.90
N ALA A 434 4.97 10.38 5.42
CA ALA A 434 5.94 10.64 6.49
C ALA A 434 7.02 11.65 6.08
N SER A 435 7.43 11.65 4.80
CA SER A 435 8.44 12.58 4.26
C SER A 435 8.02 14.05 4.36
N GLN A 436 6.72 14.32 4.39
CA GLN A 436 6.15 15.67 4.37
C GLN A 436 5.81 16.21 5.78
N TYR A 437 6.36 15.62 6.83
CA TYR A 437 6.17 16.10 8.20
C TYR A 437 6.92 17.41 8.42
N ASN A 438 6.22 18.46 8.89
CA ASN A 438 6.85 19.70 9.28
C ASN A 438 7.44 19.59 10.68
N PHE A 439 8.75 19.67 10.76
CA PHE A 439 9.41 19.96 12.04
C PHE A 439 9.25 21.46 12.31
N ARG A 440 8.60 21.83 13.42
CA ARG A 440 8.52 23.23 13.86
C ARG A 440 9.93 23.81 13.94
N GLY A 441 10.32 24.64 12.99
CA GLY A 441 11.65 25.28 12.90
C GLY A 441 12.19 25.49 11.49
N GLU A 442 11.68 24.78 10.46
CA GLU A 442 12.20 24.91 9.08
C GLU A 442 11.44 25.90 8.17
N GLN A 443 10.57 26.75 8.73
CA GLN A 443 9.72 27.67 7.93
C GLN A 443 10.46 28.85 7.28
N VAL A 444 11.79 28.96 7.35
CA VAL A 444 12.52 30.20 6.92
C VAL A 444 13.38 30.05 5.66
N THR A 445 13.55 28.85 5.09
CA THR A 445 14.55 28.66 4.01
C THR A 445 14.04 28.10 2.68
N GLU A 446 12.75 27.80 2.52
CA GLU A 446 12.25 27.26 1.23
C GLU A 446 11.88 28.35 0.18
N ASP A 447 11.75 29.62 0.55
CA ASP A 447 11.36 30.70 -0.39
C ASP A 447 12.53 31.36 -1.14
N SER A 448 13.77 30.90 -0.96
CA SER A 448 14.96 31.54 -1.56
C SER A 448 15.73 30.68 -2.56
N SER A 449 15.19 29.55 -3.03
CA SER A 449 15.87 28.70 -4.01
C SER A 449 14.88 28.09 -5.03
N GLU A 450 14.12 28.92 -5.71
CA GLU A 450 13.55 28.63 -7.04
C GLU A 450 14.24 29.47 -8.11
#